data_90bf003e7a02a0f68ce714fe8230dcaa
#
_entry.id   90bf003e7a02a0f68ce714fe8230dcaa
#
_cell.length_a   1.000
_cell.length_b   1.000
_cell.length_c   1.000
_cell.angle_alpha   90.00
_cell.angle_beta   90.00
_cell.angle_gamma   90.00
#
_symmetry.space_group_name_H-M   'P 1'
#
loop_
_entity.id
_entity.type
_entity.pdbx_description
1 polymer ?
#
loop_
_entity_poly.entity_id
_entity_poly.type
_entity_poly.pdbx_seq_one_letter_code
_entity_poly.pdbx_strand_id
1 'polypeptide(L)'
;MTVVTRNFIMPRSLSFIARIVFVSLLSCWLPGTDAAETVNVDNFVRAETDLTFKRYVDQGAFGKFFHIRQPTPIDKQDVIRMNRDTLYSAGVFDLDASPLTVIKPNSNGRFLSMLVINQDHSMQPVIHEAGTFKYSRKKIGTRYVFVLFRTFVDANDPNDIKAANSLQSEIISRQSNKGSFEVPDWDETSLEKVRDAINVLASTKPDTNGMFGDKSKLNPISHLLGTAYGWGGNPEEAATYVNVVPDKNDGKTPYELAITERVPVDGFVSVTVYNSKGFMEENSLDAYSVNNVTAEKDSDGTVTIHFGGDPKNSNYLPITSGWNYVVRMYQPKEEILDGSWKFPDPQPVE
;
A
#
# COMPACT_ATOMS: atom_id res chain seq x y z
N MET A 1 21.37 0.76 88.81
CA MET A 1 20.39 0.95 89.93
C MET A 1 19.11 0.44 89.34
N THR A 2 18.58 -0.54 89.64
CA THR A 2 18.03 -1.32 90.67
C THR A 2 17.22 -2.45 89.98
N VAL A 3 17.63 -3.64 90.21
CA VAL A 3 17.01 -4.91 90.09
C VAL A 3 15.61 -4.93 90.76
N VAL A 4 14.63 -5.66 90.23
CA VAL A 4 13.77 -6.57 91.01
C VAL A 4 13.19 -7.67 90.16
N THR A 5 13.53 -8.86 90.52
CA THR A 5 12.97 -10.18 90.15
C THR A 5 11.65 -10.48 90.88
N ARG A 6 10.79 -11.33 90.28
CA ARG A 6 10.09 -12.48 90.96
C ARG A 6 9.08 -13.09 89.95
N ASN A 7 9.30 -14.27 89.53
CA ASN A 7 8.99 -15.63 90.01
C ASN A 7 7.51 -16.08 89.87
N PHE A 8 7.37 -17.17 89.15
CA PHE A 8 6.48 -18.35 89.33
C PHE A 8 4.97 -18.22 89.21
N ILE A 9 4.37 -19.00 88.28
CA ILE A 9 3.71 -20.30 88.54
C ILE A 9 3.13 -20.85 87.24
N MET A 10 3.51 -22.08 86.81
CA MET A 10 2.69 -22.93 85.97
C MET A 10 1.58 -23.56 86.84
N PRO A 11 0.40 -23.89 86.33
CA PRO A 11 0.21 -25.24 85.76
C PRO A 11 -0.92 -25.41 84.68
N ARG A 12 -0.83 -26.61 84.11
CA ARG A 12 -1.89 -27.46 83.54
C ARG A 12 -2.37 -27.22 82.10
N SER A 13 -1.80 -28.11 81.25
CA SER A 13 -2.46 -28.92 80.21
C SER A 13 -3.90 -28.58 79.80
N LEU A 14 -4.03 -28.17 78.56
CA LEU A 14 -5.24 -28.42 77.76
C LEU A 14 -4.84 -28.68 76.32
N SER A 15 -5.17 -29.90 75.86
CA SER A 15 -4.98 -30.39 74.51
C SER A 15 -5.78 -29.51 73.52
N PHE A 16 -5.11 -28.81 72.66
CA PHE A 16 -5.75 -28.21 71.50
C PHE A 16 -5.29 -28.91 70.24
N ILE A 17 -6.26 -29.56 69.61
CA ILE A 17 -6.18 -30.19 68.31
C ILE A 17 -5.91 -29.08 67.28
N ALA A 18 -4.68 -29.03 66.74
CA ALA A 18 -4.34 -28.15 65.64
C ALA A 18 -5.06 -28.65 64.36
N ARG A 19 -6.11 -27.99 63.96
CA ARG A 19 -6.64 -28.11 62.59
C ARG A 19 -5.72 -27.33 61.67
N ILE A 20 -4.90 -28.07 60.92
CA ILE A 20 -4.12 -27.55 59.81
C ILE A 20 -5.13 -27.21 58.69
N VAL A 21 -5.43 -25.91 58.53
CA VAL A 21 -6.15 -25.41 57.35
C VAL A 21 -5.14 -25.34 56.23
N PHE A 22 -5.20 -26.30 55.31
CA PHE A 22 -4.48 -26.24 54.03
C PHE A 22 -5.14 -25.18 53.18
N VAL A 23 -4.61 -23.95 53.19
CA VAL A 23 -4.94 -22.92 52.20
C VAL A 23 -4.24 -23.30 50.92
N SER A 24 -4.93 -24.02 50.03
CA SER A 24 -4.51 -24.19 48.66
C SER A 24 -4.54 -22.83 47.95
N LEU A 25 -3.35 -22.23 47.81
CA LEU A 25 -3.14 -21.10 46.88
C LEU A 25 -3.38 -21.64 45.46
N LEU A 26 -4.59 -21.50 44.96
CA LEU A 26 -4.85 -21.52 43.54
C LEU A 26 -4.14 -20.29 42.95
N SER A 27 -2.92 -20.48 42.46
CA SER A 27 -2.29 -19.55 41.54
C SER A 27 -3.16 -19.51 40.27
N CYS A 28 -4.08 -18.55 40.21
CA CYS A 28 -4.66 -18.15 38.94
C CYS A 28 -3.50 -17.69 38.03
N TRP A 29 -3.07 -18.54 37.13
CA TRP A 29 -2.35 -18.14 35.96
C TRP A 29 -3.33 -17.28 35.14
N LEU A 30 -3.29 -15.97 35.33
CA LEU A 30 -3.79 -15.03 34.34
C LEU A 30 -2.82 -15.18 33.14
N PRO A 31 -3.32 -15.49 31.94
CA PRO A 31 -2.46 -15.38 30.78
C PRO A 31 -1.96 -13.93 30.75
N GLY A 32 -0.65 -13.76 30.88
CA GLY A 32 -0.03 -12.47 30.70
C GLY A 32 -0.45 -11.98 29.31
N THR A 33 -1.07 -10.82 29.23
CA THR A 33 -1.15 -10.08 27.96
C THR A 33 0.30 -9.76 27.63
N ASP A 34 0.89 -10.48 26.66
CA ASP A 34 2.18 -10.11 26.14
C ASP A 34 2.09 -8.62 25.76
N ALA A 35 3.02 -7.84 26.28
CA ALA A 35 3.08 -6.42 25.94
C ALA A 35 3.34 -6.31 24.44
N ALA A 36 2.64 -5.38 23.77
CA ALA A 36 2.85 -5.13 22.35
C ALA A 36 4.34 -4.92 22.03
N GLU A 37 4.81 -5.50 20.93
CA GLU A 37 6.21 -5.42 20.51
C GLU A 37 6.56 -4.02 20.02
N THR A 38 7.51 -3.37 20.67
CA THR A 38 7.95 -2.01 20.31
C THR A 38 8.62 -2.01 18.94
N VAL A 39 8.17 -1.10 18.07
CA VAL A 39 8.76 -0.91 16.75
C VAL A 39 9.92 0.07 16.81
N ASN A 40 11.00 -0.29 16.13
CA ASN A 40 12.19 0.53 15.92
C ASN A 40 12.64 0.42 14.45
N VAL A 41 13.75 1.07 14.09
CA VAL A 41 14.23 1.09 12.70
C VAL A 41 14.59 -0.30 12.15
N ASP A 42 15.00 -1.24 13.02
CA ASP A 42 15.48 -2.56 12.61
C ASP A 42 14.34 -3.54 12.27
N ASN A 43 13.18 -3.38 12.93
CA ASN A 43 12.00 -4.23 12.70
C ASN A 43 10.85 -3.51 11.96
N PHE A 44 11.00 -2.23 11.62
CA PHE A 44 9.96 -1.40 11.00
C PHE A 44 9.38 -2.01 9.73
N VAL A 45 10.22 -2.46 8.79
CA VAL A 45 9.76 -3.03 7.51
C VAL A 45 8.82 -4.22 7.74
N ARG A 46 9.16 -5.09 8.69
CA ARG A 46 8.35 -6.24 9.06
C ARG A 46 7.05 -5.81 9.75
N ALA A 47 7.13 -4.93 10.73
CA ALA A 47 5.98 -4.45 11.49
C ALA A 47 4.96 -3.73 10.57
N GLU A 48 5.43 -2.83 9.72
CA GLU A 48 4.61 -2.12 8.73
C GLU A 48 3.92 -3.08 7.76
N THR A 49 4.66 -4.10 7.31
CA THR A 49 4.13 -5.11 6.39
C THR A 49 3.12 -6.03 7.07
N ASP A 50 3.40 -6.52 8.27
CA ASP A 50 2.47 -7.37 9.02
C ASP A 50 1.17 -6.63 9.34
N LEU A 51 1.23 -5.36 9.75
CA LEU A 51 0.04 -4.54 10.00
C LEU A 51 -0.72 -4.20 8.72
N THR A 52 -0.02 -4.01 7.61
CA THR A 52 -0.69 -3.84 6.32
C THR A 52 -1.39 -5.13 5.90
N PHE A 53 -0.76 -6.30 6.04
CA PHE A 53 -1.41 -7.59 5.79
C PHE A 53 -2.64 -7.75 6.69
N LYS A 54 -2.50 -7.41 7.99
CA LYS A 54 -3.61 -7.47 8.96
C LYS A 54 -4.81 -6.62 8.52
N ARG A 55 -4.60 -5.39 8.05
CA ARG A 55 -5.70 -4.52 7.55
C ARG A 55 -6.49 -5.18 6.43
N TYR A 56 -5.81 -5.86 5.48
CA TYR A 56 -6.49 -6.61 4.42
C TYR A 56 -7.15 -7.89 4.93
N VAL A 57 -6.53 -8.60 5.87
CA VAL A 57 -7.13 -9.78 6.52
C VAL A 57 -8.41 -9.41 7.25
N ASP A 58 -8.43 -8.30 7.98
CA ASP A 58 -9.59 -7.77 8.69
C ASP A 58 -10.75 -7.41 7.73
N GLN A 59 -10.43 -7.04 6.48
CA GLN A 59 -11.40 -6.85 5.38
C GLN A 59 -11.84 -8.16 4.71
N GLY A 60 -11.33 -9.31 5.16
CA GLY A 60 -11.69 -10.63 4.63
C GLY A 60 -10.80 -11.16 3.52
N ALA A 61 -9.59 -10.61 3.34
CA ALA A 61 -8.63 -11.01 2.31
C ALA A 61 -7.73 -12.22 2.71
N PHE A 62 -8.05 -12.97 3.77
CA PHE A 62 -7.24 -14.11 4.17
C PHE A 62 -7.65 -15.41 3.47
N GLY A 63 -6.71 -16.05 2.77
CA GLY A 63 -6.91 -17.28 2.01
C GLY A 63 -7.80 -17.13 0.77
N LYS A 64 -8.14 -15.91 0.40
CA LYS A 64 -8.92 -15.54 -0.80
C LYS A 64 -8.64 -14.11 -1.20
N PHE A 65 -9.04 -13.73 -2.41
CA PHE A 65 -8.99 -12.35 -2.83
C PHE A 65 -10.19 -11.55 -2.30
N PHE A 66 -9.89 -10.37 -1.79
CA PHE A 66 -10.82 -9.27 -1.55
C PHE A 66 -10.69 -8.28 -2.70
N HIS A 67 -11.82 -7.89 -3.31
CA HIS A 67 -11.84 -7.00 -4.46
C HIS A 67 -12.41 -5.64 -4.07
N ILE A 68 -11.63 -4.58 -4.29
CA ILE A 68 -12.10 -3.20 -4.22
C ILE A 68 -12.77 -2.92 -5.57
N ARG A 69 -14.08 -2.81 -5.57
CA ARG A 69 -14.94 -2.80 -6.75
C ARG A 69 -15.24 -1.40 -7.29
N GLN A 70 -14.88 -0.37 -6.55
CA GLN A 70 -15.11 1.02 -6.91
C GLN A 70 -13.79 1.77 -6.95
N PRO A 71 -13.66 2.78 -7.83
CA PRO A 71 -12.54 3.71 -7.76
C PRO A 71 -12.45 4.37 -6.38
N THR A 72 -11.26 4.83 -6.01
CA THR A 72 -11.03 5.55 -4.75
C THR A 72 -12.08 6.65 -4.55
N PRO A 73 -12.85 6.64 -3.44
CA PRO A 73 -13.78 7.72 -3.13
C PRO A 73 -13.03 9.03 -2.87
N ILE A 74 -13.58 10.14 -3.34
CA ILE A 74 -12.92 11.45 -3.18
C ILE A 74 -13.04 11.96 -1.75
N ASP A 75 -14.14 11.69 -1.10
CA ASP A 75 -14.44 12.05 0.30
C ASP A 75 -13.73 11.15 1.34
N LYS A 76 -13.12 10.04 0.87
CA LYS A 76 -12.42 9.08 1.74
C LYS A 76 -11.13 8.61 1.08
N GLN A 77 -10.10 9.41 1.17
CA GLN A 77 -8.77 9.10 0.69
C GLN A 77 -7.86 8.74 1.89
N ASP A 78 -7.55 7.47 2.06
CA ASP A 78 -6.81 6.96 3.23
C ASP A 78 -5.33 7.39 3.24
N VAL A 79 -4.77 7.69 2.07
CA VAL A 79 -3.38 8.16 1.91
C VAL A 79 -3.30 9.22 0.82
N ILE A 80 -2.23 10.02 0.83
CA ILE A 80 -1.95 11.00 -0.22
C ILE A 80 -1.67 10.33 -1.56
N ARG A 81 -1.93 11.03 -2.66
CA ARG A 81 -1.65 10.61 -4.04
C ARG A 81 -2.27 9.28 -4.44
N MET A 82 -3.49 9.02 -3.96
CA MET A 82 -4.23 7.83 -4.34
C MET A 82 -4.48 7.78 -5.85
N ASN A 83 -4.58 6.56 -6.37
CA ASN A 83 -4.83 6.28 -7.78
C ASN A 83 -6.31 6.00 -8.02
N ARG A 84 -6.88 6.54 -9.10
CA ARG A 84 -8.25 6.23 -9.57
C ARG A 84 -8.29 5.46 -10.88
N ASP A 85 -7.14 5.29 -11.56
CA ASP A 85 -7.07 4.62 -12.86
C ASP A 85 -7.03 3.08 -12.74
N THR A 86 -6.98 2.53 -11.50
CA THR A 86 -6.99 1.09 -11.27
C THR A 86 -7.86 0.70 -10.10
N LEU A 87 -8.58 -0.44 -10.24
CA LEU A 87 -9.19 -1.16 -9.12
C LEU A 87 -8.20 -2.19 -8.57
N TYR A 88 -8.35 -2.51 -7.29
CA TYR A 88 -7.44 -3.42 -6.60
C TYR A 88 -8.13 -4.73 -6.22
N SER A 89 -7.37 -5.83 -6.31
CA SER A 89 -7.75 -7.12 -5.73
C SER A 89 -6.58 -7.65 -4.92
N ALA A 90 -6.78 -7.89 -3.64
CA ALA A 90 -5.70 -8.24 -2.72
C ALA A 90 -6.01 -9.53 -1.95
N GLY A 91 -4.98 -10.30 -1.63
CA GLY A 91 -5.12 -11.50 -0.81
C GLY A 91 -3.85 -11.79 -0.01
N VAL A 92 -4.02 -12.22 1.23
CA VAL A 92 -2.96 -12.70 2.13
C VAL A 92 -3.08 -14.21 2.25
N PHE A 93 -1.97 -14.94 2.11
CA PHE A 93 -1.96 -16.39 2.10
C PHE A 93 -0.85 -16.95 2.99
N ASP A 94 -1.16 -17.98 3.79
CA ASP A 94 -0.22 -18.71 4.65
C ASP A 94 0.46 -19.83 3.86
N LEU A 95 1.73 -19.65 3.55
CA LEU A 95 2.52 -20.64 2.78
C LEU A 95 3.10 -21.78 3.64
N ASP A 96 3.07 -21.64 4.97
CA ASP A 96 3.41 -22.75 5.86
C ASP A 96 2.27 -23.77 5.93
N ALA A 97 1.03 -23.34 5.74
CA ALA A 97 -0.13 -24.23 5.69
C ALA A 97 -0.19 -25.04 4.39
N SER A 98 0.03 -24.42 3.24
CA SER A 98 0.17 -25.08 1.93
C SER A 98 0.62 -24.10 0.84
N PRO A 99 1.20 -24.60 -0.27
CA PRO A 99 1.52 -23.76 -1.42
C PRO A 99 0.28 -23.08 -2.01
N LEU A 100 0.46 -21.86 -2.49
CA LEU A 100 -0.56 -21.07 -3.17
C LEU A 100 -0.45 -21.28 -4.69
N THR A 101 -1.59 -21.48 -5.35
CA THR A 101 -1.73 -21.35 -6.80
C THR A 101 -2.64 -20.16 -7.11
N VAL A 102 -2.15 -19.22 -7.93
CA VAL A 102 -2.92 -18.08 -8.45
C VAL A 102 -3.17 -18.27 -9.93
N ILE A 103 -4.41 -18.13 -10.35
CA ILE A 103 -4.80 -18.10 -11.77
C ILE A 103 -5.13 -16.64 -12.12
N LYS A 104 -4.30 -16.05 -12.98
CA LYS A 104 -4.48 -14.72 -13.54
C LYS A 104 -5.18 -14.85 -14.88
N PRO A 105 -6.37 -14.25 -15.04
CA PRO A 105 -7.14 -14.36 -16.27
C PRO A 105 -6.48 -13.63 -17.45
N ASN A 106 -6.93 -13.93 -18.66
CA ASN A 106 -6.64 -13.11 -19.83
C ASN A 106 -7.45 -11.80 -19.73
N SER A 107 -6.78 -10.69 -19.81
CA SER A 107 -7.42 -9.37 -19.71
C SER A 107 -7.95 -8.82 -21.03
N ASN A 108 -7.73 -9.54 -22.15
CA ASN A 108 -8.19 -9.14 -23.49
C ASN A 108 -7.78 -7.69 -23.85
N GLY A 109 -6.53 -7.33 -23.54
CA GLY A 109 -5.96 -6.00 -23.81
C GLY A 109 -6.17 -4.96 -22.72
N ARG A 110 -7.01 -5.21 -21.69
CA ARG A 110 -7.08 -4.33 -20.50
C ARG A 110 -5.80 -4.49 -19.66
N PHE A 111 -5.22 -3.41 -19.17
CA PHE A 111 -4.11 -3.52 -18.25
C PHE A 111 -4.55 -4.28 -16.98
N LEU A 112 -3.81 -5.33 -16.66
CA LEU A 112 -3.97 -6.15 -15.48
C LEU A 112 -2.60 -6.60 -15.00
N SER A 113 -2.13 -6.10 -13.88
CA SER A 113 -0.87 -6.51 -13.27
C SER A 113 -1.09 -7.34 -12.01
N MET A 114 -0.17 -8.26 -11.73
CA MET A 114 -0.10 -9.02 -10.47
C MET A 114 1.26 -8.78 -9.83
N LEU A 115 1.25 -8.21 -8.63
CA LEU A 115 2.40 -7.99 -7.77
C LEU A 115 2.35 -8.95 -6.59
N VAL A 116 3.47 -9.58 -6.25
CA VAL A 116 3.60 -10.54 -5.15
C VAL A 116 4.63 -10.03 -4.16
N ILE A 117 4.22 -9.80 -2.93
CA ILE A 117 5.01 -9.17 -1.86
C ILE A 117 5.14 -10.13 -0.69
N ASN A 118 6.33 -10.30 -0.16
CA ASN A 118 6.58 -11.08 1.05
C ASN A 118 6.55 -10.20 2.32
N GLN A 119 6.66 -10.82 3.51
CA GLN A 119 6.64 -10.08 4.78
C GLN A 119 7.87 -9.18 5.00
N ASP A 120 8.93 -9.31 4.23
CA ASP A 120 10.07 -8.40 4.24
C ASP A 120 9.91 -7.27 3.23
N HIS A 121 8.70 -7.08 2.68
CA HIS A 121 8.37 -6.11 1.64
C HIS A 121 9.21 -6.24 0.37
N SER A 122 9.88 -7.38 0.17
CA SER A 122 10.51 -7.67 -1.13
C SER A 122 9.51 -8.32 -2.09
N MET A 123 9.72 -8.12 -3.38
CA MET A 123 8.72 -8.41 -4.40
C MET A 123 9.23 -9.39 -5.43
N GLN A 124 8.34 -10.22 -5.95
CA GLN A 124 8.61 -10.97 -7.18
C GLN A 124 8.41 -10.05 -8.39
N PRO A 125 9.01 -10.35 -9.54
CA PRO A 125 8.73 -9.62 -10.79
C PRO A 125 7.23 -9.48 -11.02
N VAL A 126 6.79 -8.29 -11.45
CA VAL A 126 5.38 -8.03 -11.75
C VAL A 126 4.96 -8.81 -12.98
N ILE A 127 3.80 -9.45 -12.92
CA ILE A 127 3.31 -10.32 -13.98
C ILE A 127 2.15 -9.64 -14.70
N HIS A 128 2.27 -9.50 -16.02
CA HIS A 128 1.26 -8.92 -16.89
C HIS A 128 0.51 -10.00 -17.72
N GLU A 129 1.17 -11.11 -18.03
CA GLU A 129 0.62 -12.21 -18.82
C GLU A 129 -0.43 -13.02 -18.03
N ALA A 130 -1.42 -13.56 -18.73
CA ALA A 130 -2.34 -14.55 -18.18
C ALA A 130 -1.60 -15.86 -17.85
N GLY A 131 -2.06 -16.59 -16.84
CA GLY A 131 -1.43 -17.87 -16.53
C GLY A 131 -1.75 -18.41 -15.15
N THR A 132 -1.08 -19.52 -14.83
CA THR A 132 -1.16 -20.18 -13.53
C THR A 132 0.18 -20.14 -12.84
N PHE A 133 0.23 -19.50 -11.69
CA PHE A 133 1.45 -19.20 -10.94
C PHE A 133 1.43 -19.90 -9.60
N LYS A 134 2.55 -20.55 -9.24
CA LYS A 134 2.69 -21.28 -7.97
C LYS A 134 3.71 -20.62 -7.06
N TYR A 135 3.33 -20.45 -5.81
CA TYR A 135 4.14 -19.86 -4.76
C TYR A 135 4.25 -20.82 -3.57
N SER A 136 5.47 -21.06 -3.12
CA SER A 136 5.76 -21.87 -1.94
C SER A 136 6.54 -21.04 -0.93
N ARG A 137 6.54 -21.48 0.32
CA ARG A 137 7.34 -20.89 1.41
C ARG A 137 8.82 -20.75 1.01
N LYS A 138 9.38 -21.79 0.36
CA LYS A 138 10.76 -21.78 -0.12
C LYS A 138 11.02 -20.69 -1.17
N LYS A 139 10.07 -20.48 -2.10
CA LYS A 139 10.21 -19.48 -3.18
C LYS A 139 10.06 -18.06 -2.65
N ILE A 140 9.12 -17.82 -1.75
CA ILE A 140 8.77 -16.48 -1.24
C ILE A 140 9.69 -16.05 -0.10
N GLY A 141 10.15 -16.97 0.73
CA GLY A 141 11.07 -16.71 1.84
C GLY A 141 10.39 -16.38 3.17
N THR A 142 9.10 -16.03 3.20
CA THR A 142 8.33 -15.70 4.41
C THR A 142 7.06 -16.56 4.53
N ARG A 143 6.49 -16.70 5.76
CA ARG A 143 5.26 -17.46 6.02
C ARG A 143 4.10 -16.93 5.22
N TYR A 144 3.86 -15.61 5.30
CA TYR A 144 2.77 -14.98 4.56
C TYR A 144 3.28 -14.34 3.27
N VAL A 145 2.38 -14.34 2.30
CA VAL A 145 2.56 -13.66 1.02
C VAL A 145 1.31 -12.83 0.73
N PHE A 146 1.53 -11.63 0.24
CA PHE A 146 0.49 -10.73 -0.25
C PHE A 146 0.51 -10.73 -1.77
N VAL A 147 -0.66 -10.91 -2.38
CA VAL A 147 -0.81 -10.84 -3.83
C VAL A 147 -1.77 -9.70 -4.15
N LEU A 148 -1.29 -8.75 -4.94
CA LEU A 148 -2.02 -7.55 -5.32
C LEU A 148 -2.20 -7.49 -6.84
N PHE A 149 -3.44 -7.35 -7.28
CA PHE A 149 -3.75 -7.04 -8.68
C PHE A 149 -4.17 -5.58 -8.82
N ARG A 150 -3.73 -4.97 -9.93
CA ARG A 150 -4.21 -3.67 -10.39
C ARG A 150 -4.89 -3.88 -11.74
N THR A 151 -6.18 -3.56 -11.80
CA THR A 151 -7.03 -3.66 -12.99
C THR A 151 -7.36 -2.26 -13.47
N PHE A 152 -6.94 -1.89 -14.68
CA PHE A 152 -7.29 -0.58 -15.27
C PHE A 152 -8.80 -0.38 -15.30
N VAL A 153 -9.23 0.84 -15.04
CA VAL A 153 -10.62 1.26 -15.07
C VAL A 153 -10.75 2.72 -15.54
N ASP A 154 -11.71 3.01 -16.38
CA ASP A 154 -12.25 4.36 -16.51
C ASP A 154 -13.19 4.61 -15.32
N ALA A 155 -12.70 5.45 -14.40
CA ALA A 155 -13.41 5.73 -13.14
C ALA A 155 -14.72 6.50 -13.35
N ASN A 156 -14.93 7.07 -14.52
CA ASN A 156 -16.10 7.88 -14.88
C ASN A 156 -17.11 7.13 -15.75
N ASP A 157 -16.77 5.90 -16.22
CA ASP A 157 -17.70 5.05 -16.96
C ASP A 157 -18.21 3.88 -16.11
N PRO A 158 -19.50 3.89 -15.69
CA PRO A 158 -20.09 2.77 -14.94
C PRO A 158 -20.05 1.43 -15.68
N ASN A 159 -20.05 1.42 -17.02
CA ASN A 159 -19.97 0.19 -17.81
C ASN A 159 -18.54 -0.36 -17.79
N ASP A 160 -17.55 0.52 -17.82
CA ASP A 160 -16.15 0.10 -17.71
C ASP A 160 -15.82 -0.40 -16.30
N ILE A 161 -16.35 0.23 -15.25
CA ILE A 161 -16.27 -0.25 -13.87
C ILE A 161 -16.85 -1.67 -13.76
N LYS A 162 -18.02 -1.92 -14.39
CA LYS A 162 -18.64 -3.24 -14.40
C LYS A 162 -17.78 -4.26 -15.15
N ALA A 163 -17.19 -3.89 -16.27
CA ALA A 163 -16.29 -4.75 -17.05
C ALA A 163 -15.02 -5.09 -16.27
N ALA A 164 -14.40 -4.09 -15.60
CA ALA A 164 -13.26 -4.30 -14.72
C ALA A 164 -13.60 -5.23 -13.53
N ASN A 165 -14.79 -5.07 -12.94
CA ASN A 165 -15.29 -5.93 -11.87
C ASN A 165 -15.51 -7.38 -12.33
N SER A 166 -15.96 -7.58 -13.57
CA SER A 166 -16.10 -8.92 -14.15
C SER A 166 -14.73 -9.59 -14.26
N LEU A 167 -13.74 -8.87 -14.78
CA LEU A 167 -12.36 -9.37 -14.86
C LEU A 167 -11.75 -9.67 -13.49
N GLN A 168 -11.98 -8.82 -12.48
CA GLN A 168 -11.56 -9.10 -11.11
C GLN A 168 -12.14 -10.42 -10.59
N SER A 169 -13.38 -10.75 -10.94
CA SER A 169 -14.07 -11.97 -10.51
C SER A 169 -13.48 -13.25 -11.12
N GLU A 170 -12.70 -13.14 -12.18
CA GLU A 170 -12.00 -14.25 -12.80
C GLU A 170 -10.63 -14.56 -12.15
N ILE A 171 -10.17 -13.72 -11.24
CA ILE A 171 -8.93 -13.95 -10.47
C ILE A 171 -9.20 -15.04 -9.43
N ILE A 172 -8.44 -16.14 -9.49
CA ILE A 172 -8.66 -17.30 -8.62
C ILE A 172 -7.40 -17.60 -7.80
N SER A 173 -7.61 -17.87 -6.50
CA SER A 173 -6.61 -18.49 -5.64
C SER A 173 -7.02 -19.91 -5.27
N ARG A 174 -6.03 -20.82 -5.15
CA ARG A 174 -6.22 -22.20 -4.69
C ARG A 174 -5.15 -22.56 -3.69
N GLN A 175 -5.57 -22.98 -2.50
CA GLN A 175 -4.75 -23.59 -1.46
C GLN A 175 -5.49 -24.81 -0.91
N SER A 176 -4.78 -25.91 -0.59
CA SER A 176 -5.38 -27.09 0.05
C SER A 176 -5.68 -26.85 1.52
N ASN A 177 -4.93 -25.96 2.15
CA ASN A 177 -5.16 -25.48 3.53
C ASN A 177 -4.83 -23.98 3.59
N LYS A 178 -5.75 -23.18 4.10
CA LYS A 178 -5.56 -21.72 4.21
C LYS A 178 -4.74 -21.30 5.41
N GLY A 179 -4.57 -22.18 6.42
CA GLY A 179 -3.86 -21.87 7.67
C GLY A 179 -4.57 -20.86 8.56
N SER A 180 -3.76 -20.16 9.34
CA SER A 180 -4.16 -19.10 10.27
C SER A 180 -3.31 -17.84 10.03
N PHE A 181 -3.85 -16.66 10.38
CA PHE A 181 -3.08 -15.42 10.33
C PHE A 181 -2.68 -15.03 11.75
N GLU A 182 -1.39 -15.09 12.01
CA GLU A 182 -0.77 -14.83 13.31
C GLU A 182 0.48 -13.98 13.08
N VAL A 183 0.47 -12.77 13.55
CA VAL A 183 1.59 -11.83 13.53
C VAL A 183 1.80 -11.29 14.95
N PRO A 184 3.00 -10.80 15.29
CA PRO A 184 3.23 -10.15 16.56
C PRO A 184 2.21 -9.01 16.80
N ASP A 185 1.89 -8.77 18.06
CA ASP A 185 1.14 -7.59 18.47
C ASP A 185 2.09 -6.39 18.47
N TRP A 186 2.15 -5.69 17.34
CA TRP A 186 3.02 -4.54 17.14
C TRP A 186 2.47 -3.28 17.83
N ASP A 187 3.31 -2.55 18.56
CA ASP A 187 2.93 -1.25 19.14
C ASP A 187 2.79 -0.19 18.04
N GLU A 188 1.53 0.13 17.70
CA GLU A 188 1.21 1.08 16.63
C GLU A 188 1.73 2.49 16.93
N THR A 189 1.86 2.90 18.19
CA THR A 189 2.38 4.22 18.58
C THR A 189 3.86 4.36 18.20
N SER A 190 4.67 3.36 18.52
CA SER A 190 6.08 3.37 18.12
C SER A 190 6.26 3.21 16.62
N LEU A 191 5.40 2.40 15.97
CA LEU A 191 5.40 2.26 14.52
C LEU A 191 5.15 3.60 13.82
N GLU A 192 4.11 4.33 14.23
CA GLU A 192 3.77 5.65 13.66
C GLU A 192 4.92 6.64 13.83
N LYS A 193 5.50 6.72 15.03
CA LYS A 193 6.66 7.56 15.30
C LYS A 193 7.86 7.25 14.39
N VAL A 194 8.14 5.97 14.15
CA VAL A 194 9.24 5.54 13.26
C VAL A 194 8.89 5.87 11.81
N ARG A 195 7.65 5.60 11.37
CA ARG A 195 7.17 5.94 10.02
C ARG A 195 7.31 7.43 9.73
N ASP A 196 6.91 8.29 10.65
CA ASP A 196 7.00 9.75 10.49
C ASP A 196 8.44 10.20 10.33
N ALA A 197 9.36 9.69 11.16
CA ALA A 197 10.78 10.01 11.06
C ALA A 197 11.38 9.55 9.71
N ILE A 198 11.00 8.35 9.22
CA ILE A 198 11.45 7.82 7.93
C ILE A 198 10.86 8.66 6.79
N ASN A 199 9.61 9.09 6.86
CA ASN A 199 8.97 9.92 5.84
C ASN A 199 9.66 11.29 5.69
N VAL A 200 10.17 11.88 6.76
CA VAL A 200 11.01 13.08 6.67
C VAL A 200 12.26 12.82 5.83
N LEU A 201 12.93 11.68 6.03
CA LEU A 201 14.09 11.30 5.22
C LEU A 201 13.69 10.98 3.77
N ALA A 202 12.57 10.26 3.58
CA ALA A 202 12.08 9.91 2.25
C ALA A 202 11.78 11.13 1.37
N SER A 203 11.32 12.24 1.99
CA SER A 203 11.04 13.49 1.26
C SER A 203 12.28 14.13 0.64
N THR A 204 13.49 13.74 1.05
CA THR A 204 14.76 14.23 0.50
C THR A 204 15.24 13.42 -0.71
N LYS A 205 14.62 12.27 -1.01
CA LYS A 205 14.99 11.43 -2.14
C LYS A 205 14.26 11.88 -3.40
N PRO A 206 14.97 12.12 -4.52
CA PRO A 206 14.37 12.68 -5.74
C PRO A 206 13.53 11.66 -6.52
N ASP A 207 13.76 10.37 -6.29
CA ASP A 207 13.16 9.26 -7.03
C ASP A 207 12.84 8.06 -6.13
N THR A 208 12.25 7.03 -6.71
CA THR A 208 11.92 5.77 -6.02
C THR A 208 12.94 4.65 -6.27
N ASN A 209 14.09 4.97 -6.86
CA ASN A 209 15.11 3.99 -7.25
C ASN A 209 15.61 3.16 -6.06
N GLY A 210 15.53 1.83 -6.21
CA GLY A 210 15.93 0.86 -5.19
C GLY A 210 14.99 0.75 -4.00
N MET A 211 13.80 1.39 -4.03
CA MET A 211 12.79 1.29 -2.99
C MET A 211 12.02 -0.03 -3.05
N PHE A 212 11.66 -0.49 -4.25
CA PHE A 212 10.78 -1.61 -4.51
C PHE A 212 11.42 -2.63 -5.44
N GLY A 213 11.07 -3.90 -5.29
CA GLY A 213 11.52 -4.96 -6.19
C GLY A 213 12.05 -6.22 -5.51
N ASP A 214 12.78 -7.01 -6.30
CA ASP A 214 13.43 -8.22 -5.80
C ASP A 214 14.51 -7.88 -4.76
N LYS A 215 14.63 -8.73 -3.74
CA LYS A 215 15.57 -8.53 -2.63
C LYS A 215 17.02 -8.26 -3.11
N SER A 216 17.44 -8.84 -4.23
CA SER A 216 18.79 -8.66 -4.77
C SER A 216 19.01 -7.29 -5.41
N LYS A 217 17.94 -6.57 -5.77
CA LYS A 217 17.97 -5.25 -6.41
C LYS A 217 17.73 -4.10 -5.42
N LEU A 218 17.26 -4.39 -4.21
CA LEU A 218 16.92 -3.39 -3.21
C LEU A 218 18.17 -2.70 -2.65
N ASN A 219 18.12 -1.38 -2.53
CA ASN A 219 19.03 -0.65 -1.65
C ASN A 219 18.44 -0.63 -0.24
N PRO A 220 19.13 -1.12 0.81
CA PRO A 220 18.53 -1.23 2.14
C PRO A 220 17.95 0.08 2.70
N ILE A 221 18.62 1.21 2.45
CA ILE A 221 18.13 2.54 2.89
C ILE A 221 16.90 2.92 2.06
N SER A 222 17.00 2.88 0.73
CA SER A 222 15.86 3.21 -0.14
C SER A 222 14.66 2.30 0.12
N HIS A 223 14.88 1.00 0.41
CA HIS A 223 13.83 0.07 0.74
C HIS A 223 13.11 0.42 2.05
N LEU A 224 13.86 0.80 3.09
CA LEU A 224 13.28 1.31 4.34
C LEU A 224 12.43 2.56 4.08
N LEU A 225 12.97 3.53 3.32
CA LEU A 225 12.25 4.75 2.95
C LEU A 225 10.99 4.43 2.14
N GLY A 226 11.10 3.55 1.15
CA GLY A 226 9.97 3.15 0.30
C GLY A 226 8.86 2.43 1.06
N THR A 227 9.21 1.61 2.06
CA THR A 227 8.22 0.92 2.90
C THR A 227 7.36 1.90 3.69
N ALA A 228 7.94 2.98 4.22
CA ALA A 228 7.20 4.02 4.94
C ALA A 228 6.42 4.95 3.99
N TYR A 229 7.06 5.33 2.87
CA TYR A 229 6.54 6.36 1.96
C TYR A 229 5.43 5.84 1.04
N GLY A 230 5.49 4.57 0.62
CA GLY A 230 4.55 4.02 -0.37
C GLY A 230 4.52 2.49 -0.37
N TRP A 231 4.14 1.89 0.76
CA TRP A 231 4.06 0.44 0.88
C TRP A 231 3.28 -0.19 -0.29
N GLY A 232 3.84 -1.24 -0.89
CA GLY A 232 3.23 -1.92 -2.05
C GLY A 232 3.37 -1.15 -3.36
N GLY A 233 4.26 -0.14 -3.44
CA GLY A 233 4.65 0.53 -4.68
C GLY A 233 5.18 -0.45 -5.72
N ASN A 234 5.17 -0.05 -6.99
CA ASN A 234 5.71 -0.89 -8.05
C ASN A 234 7.23 -0.75 -8.15
N PRO A 235 7.97 -1.83 -8.50
CA PRO A 235 9.31 -1.71 -9.04
C PRO A 235 9.34 -0.81 -10.28
N GLU A 236 10.46 -0.14 -10.55
CA GLU A 236 10.58 0.83 -11.63
C GLU A 236 10.26 0.25 -13.00
N GLU A 237 10.66 -0.99 -13.25
CA GLU A 237 10.35 -1.72 -14.48
C GLU A 237 8.84 -2.00 -14.66
N ALA A 238 8.05 -1.89 -13.61
CA ALA A 238 6.59 -2.08 -13.67
C ALA A 238 5.81 -0.76 -13.68
N ALA A 239 6.31 0.28 -13.02
CA ALA A 239 5.77 1.62 -13.12
C ALA A 239 6.76 2.68 -12.65
N THR A 240 6.85 3.76 -13.39
CA THR A 240 7.64 4.95 -13.05
C THR A 240 6.72 6.13 -12.77
N TYR A 241 7.13 6.97 -11.82
CA TYR A 241 6.33 8.09 -11.32
C TYR A 241 7.10 9.41 -11.44
N VAL A 242 6.46 10.44 -12.00
CA VAL A 242 6.99 11.80 -12.01
C VAL A 242 6.05 12.70 -11.21
N ASN A 243 6.58 13.31 -10.15
CA ASN A 243 5.86 14.31 -9.36
C ASN A 243 6.21 15.69 -9.88
N VAL A 244 5.22 16.47 -10.26
CA VAL A 244 5.42 17.83 -10.81
C VAL A 244 4.70 18.84 -9.96
N VAL A 245 5.43 19.87 -9.54
CA VAL A 245 4.89 21.08 -8.91
C VAL A 245 5.17 22.22 -9.86
N PRO A 246 4.15 22.79 -10.54
CA PRO A 246 4.34 23.90 -11.45
C PRO A 246 4.86 25.16 -10.76
N ASP A 247 5.64 25.98 -11.46
CA ASP A 247 6.22 27.21 -10.92
C ASP A 247 5.17 28.17 -10.35
N LYS A 248 4.03 28.29 -11.05
CA LYS A 248 2.87 29.08 -10.60
C LYS A 248 1.70 28.15 -10.27
N ASN A 249 1.71 27.58 -9.07
CA ASN A 249 0.63 26.72 -8.59
C ASN A 249 -0.40 27.46 -7.73
N ASP A 250 -0.76 28.68 -8.15
CA ASP A 250 -1.69 29.58 -7.45
C ASP A 250 -3.17 29.16 -7.53
N GLY A 251 -3.48 28.14 -8.33
CA GLY A 251 -4.84 27.66 -8.59
C GLY A 251 -5.65 28.55 -9.52
N LYS A 252 -5.00 29.49 -10.22
CA LYS A 252 -5.62 30.47 -11.14
C LYS A 252 -4.94 30.51 -12.50
N THR A 253 -3.60 30.46 -12.53
CA THR A 253 -2.83 30.42 -13.77
C THR A 253 -3.06 29.08 -14.47
N PRO A 254 -3.69 29.05 -15.66
CA PRO A 254 -3.92 27.82 -16.38
C PRO A 254 -2.61 27.31 -17.01
N TYR A 255 -2.54 26.00 -17.21
CA TYR A 255 -1.43 25.34 -17.90
C TYR A 255 -1.95 24.37 -18.94
N GLU A 256 -1.17 24.18 -19.98
CA GLU A 256 -1.37 23.13 -20.98
C GLU A 256 -0.18 22.16 -20.98
N LEU A 257 -0.50 20.88 -21.07
CA LEU A 257 0.47 19.80 -21.20
C LEU A 257 0.17 19.05 -22.51
N ALA A 258 0.96 19.32 -23.54
CA ALA A 258 0.82 18.68 -24.83
C ALA A 258 1.72 17.43 -24.92
N ILE A 259 1.09 16.27 -25.10
CA ILE A 259 1.74 14.97 -25.32
C ILE A 259 1.66 14.68 -26.82
N THR A 260 2.65 15.19 -27.55
CA THR A 260 2.70 15.15 -29.02
C THR A 260 3.21 13.82 -29.57
N GLU A 261 3.89 13.03 -28.73
CA GLU A 261 4.46 11.74 -29.11
C GLU A 261 3.86 10.62 -28.27
N ARG A 262 3.88 9.41 -28.80
CA ARG A 262 3.47 8.25 -28.02
C ARG A 262 4.45 8.05 -26.85
N VAL A 263 3.93 8.15 -25.62
CA VAL A 263 4.68 7.79 -24.40
C VAL A 263 5.17 6.34 -24.54
N PRO A 264 6.48 6.07 -24.36
CA PRO A 264 7.05 4.73 -24.55
C PRO A 264 6.73 3.79 -23.37
N VAL A 265 5.47 3.38 -23.28
CA VAL A 265 4.97 2.39 -22.31
C VAL A 265 4.23 1.28 -23.05
N ASP A 266 4.27 0.06 -22.50
CA ASP A 266 3.44 -1.06 -22.97
C ASP A 266 2.12 -1.16 -22.23
N GLY A 267 2.03 -0.57 -21.03
CA GLY A 267 0.80 -0.44 -20.27
C GLY A 267 0.01 0.82 -20.63
N PHE A 268 -0.15 1.71 -19.68
CA PHE A 268 -0.81 3.01 -19.90
C PHE A 268 -0.08 4.13 -19.14
N VAL A 269 -0.39 5.38 -19.49
CA VAL A 269 0.08 6.56 -18.77
C VAL A 269 -1.12 7.34 -18.26
N SER A 270 -1.01 7.87 -17.03
CA SER A 270 -2.01 8.76 -16.46
C SER A 270 -1.40 9.98 -15.79
N VAL A 271 -2.14 11.07 -15.80
CA VAL A 271 -1.84 12.33 -15.14
C VAL A 271 -2.96 12.61 -14.15
N THR A 272 -2.66 12.62 -12.85
CA THR A 272 -3.64 12.87 -11.79
C THR A 272 -3.29 14.13 -11.03
N VAL A 273 -4.24 15.02 -10.85
CA VAL A 273 -4.08 16.29 -10.13
C VAL A 273 -4.41 16.12 -8.65
N TYR A 274 -3.66 16.85 -7.80
CA TYR A 274 -3.83 16.87 -6.35
C TYR A 274 -3.74 18.31 -5.81
N ASN A 275 -4.38 18.54 -4.66
CA ASN A 275 -4.23 19.78 -3.91
C ASN A 275 -2.87 19.89 -3.20
N SER A 276 -2.62 20.98 -2.48
CA SER A 276 -1.38 21.23 -1.73
C SER A 276 -1.04 20.16 -0.69
N LYS A 277 -2.04 19.37 -0.24
CA LYS A 277 -1.87 18.30 0.74
C LYS A 277 -1.68 16.92 0.08
N GLY A 278 -1.76 16.84 -1.24
CA GLY A 278 -1.62 15.60 -1.99
C GLY A 278 -2.91 14.78 -2.12
N PHE A 279 -4.09 15.38 -1.90
CA PHE A 279 -5.38 14.74 -2.08
C PHE A 279 -6.08 15.25 -3.35
N MET A 280 -6.86 14.40 -4.00
CA MET A 280 -7.77 14.83 -5.06
C MET A 280 -8.86 15.72 -4.44
N GLU A 281 -9.17 16.84 -5.10
CA GLU A 281 -10.14 17.83 -4.62
C GLU A 281 -11.49 17.58 -5.28
N GLU A 282 -12.57 17.51 -4.48
CA GLU A 282 -13.92 17.34 -5.01
C GLU A 282 -14.28 18.47 -5.98
N ASN A 283 -14.83 18.13 -7.13
CA ASN A 283 -15.25 19.08 -8.14
C ASN A 283 -16.48 18.60 -8.92
N SER A 284 -17.24 19.54 -9.47
CA SER A 284 -18.52 19.27 -10.15
C SER A 284 -18.40 18.53 -11.49
N LEU A 285 -17.17 18.30 -11.98
CA LEU A 285 -16.92 17.64 -13.26
C LEU A 285 -16.46 16.20 -13.07
N ASP A 286 -16.25 15.74 -11.83
CA ASP A 286 -15.61 14.46 -11.50
C ASP A 286 -14.27 14.24 -12.22
N ALA A 287 -13.56 15.35 -12.52
CA ALA A 287 -12.32 15.39 -13.28
C ALA A 287 -11.10 15.38 -12.32
N TYR A 288 -10.40 14.26 -12.24
CA TYR A 288 -9.27 14.07 -11.33
C TYR A 288 -8.02 13.54 -12.03
N SER A 289 -8.22 12.82 -13.13
CA SER A 289 -7.18 12.11 -13.86
C SER A 289 -7.50 12.09 -15.35
N VAL A 290 -6.46 12.19 -16.17
CA VAL A 290 -6.50 11.96 -17.62
C VAL A 290 -5.48 10.86 -17.93
N ASN A 291 -5.88 9.87 -18.73
CA ASN A 291 -4.99 8.79 -19.15
C ASN A 291 -5.08 8.59 -20.68
N ASN A 292 -4.06 7.96 -21.26
CA ASN A 292 -3.95 7.77 -22.70
C ASN A 292 -4.98 6.81 -23.31
N VAL A 293 -5.77 6.11 -22.48
CA VAL A 293 -6.83 5.20 -22.93
C VAL A 293 -8.13 5.96 -23.16
N THR A 294 -8.46 6.89 -22.27
CA THR A 294 -9.74 7.63 -22.28
C THR A 294 -9.62 9.08 -22.77
N ALA A 295 -8.38 9.61 -22.88
CA ALA A 295 -8.14 10.99 -23.34
C ALA A 295 -8.68 11.24 -24.75
N GLU A 296 -9.30 12.39 -24.93
CA GLU A 296 -9.62 12.94 -26.25
C GLU A 296 -8.33 13.37 -26.95
N LYS A 297 -8.24 13.06 -28.25
CA LYS A 297 -7.08 13.41 -29.06
C LYS A 297 -7.44 14.53 -30.02
N ASP A 298 -6.50 15.42 -30.19
CA ASP A 298 -6.56 16.46 -31.22
C ASP A 298 -6.48 15.85 -32.63
N SER A 299 -6.77 16.64 -33.64
CA SER A 299 -6.81 16.18 -35.05
C SER A 299 -5.46 15.66 -35.56
N ASP A 300 -4.34 16.05 -34.95
CA ASP A 300 -2.99 15.58 -35.26
C ASP A 300 -2.55 14.39 -34.38
N GLY A 301 -3.42 13.93 -33.46
CA GLY A 301 -3.18 12.81 -32.55
C GLY A 301 -2.53 13.20 -31.22
N THR A 302 -2.27 14.47 -31.00
CA THR A 302 -1.80 15.03 -29.71
C THR A 302 -2.86 14.84 -28.64
N VAL A 303 -2.43 14.60 -27.41
CA VAL A 303 -3.27 14.67 -26.21
C VAL A 303 -2.87 15.93 -25.46
N THR A 304 -3.74 16.94 -25.47
CA THR A 304 -3.56 18.16 -24.68
C THR A 304 -4.35 18.05 -23.39
N ILE A 305 -3.68 18.16 -22.24
CA ILE A 305 -4.30 18.22 -20.92
C ILE A 305 -4.34 19.67 -20.47
N HIS A 306 -5.51 20.16 -20.08
CA HIS A 306 -5.75 21.53 -19.62
C HIS A 306 -5.87 21.54 -18.09
N PHE A 307 -4.94 22.17 -17.41
CA PHE A 307 -5.00 22.39 -15.97
C PHE A 307 -5.56 23.78 -15.68
N GLY A 308 -6.81 23.86 -15.21
CA GLY A 308 -7.53 25.11 -15.03
C GLY A 308 -7.96 25.77 -16.35
N GLY A 309 -8.34 27.04 -16.31
CA GLY A 309 -8.86 27.78 -17.49
C GLY A 309 -10.32 27.46 -17.80
N ASP A 310 -10.66 27.27 -19.09
CA ASP A 310 -12.03 26.98 -19.50
C ASP A 310 -12.38 25.50 -19.26
N PRO A 311 -13.36 25.18 -18.39
CA PRO A 311 -13.78 23.82 -18.11
C PRO A 311 -14.45 23.09 -19.29
N LYS A 312 -14.65 23.76 -20.43
CA LYS A 312 -15.16 23.16 -21.66
C LYS A 312 -14.05 22.51 -22.51
N ASN A 313 -12.80 22.83 -22.19
CA ASN A 313 -11.68 22.18 -22.90
C ASN A 313 -11.69 20.68 -22.69
N SER A 314 -11.29 19.92 -23.71
CA SER A 314 -11.07 18.49 -23.59
C SER A 314 -9.96 18.18 -22.58
N ASN A 315 -10.00 17.02 -21.96
CA ASN A 315 -8.99 16.58 -20.97
C ASN A 315 -8.74 17.62 -19.85
N TYR A 316 -9.77 18.33 -19.43
CA TYR A 316 -9.70 19.37 -18.43
C TYR A 316 -9.52 18.79 -17.02
N LEU A 317 -8.59 19.35 -16.26
CA LEU A 317 -8.36 19.07 -14.85
C LEU A 317 -8.43 20.35 -14.02
N PRO A 318 -9.35 20.48 -13.06
CA PRO A 318 -9.45 21.65 -12.19
C PRO A 318 -8.22 21.74 -11.27
N ILE A 319 -7.79 22.96 -10.99
CA ILE A 319 -6.64 23.27 -10.14
C ILE A 319 -7.04 24.13 -8.94
N THR A 320 -6.36 23.95 -7.83
CA THR A 320 -6.53 24.73 -6.59
C THR A 320 -5.19 25.31 -6.14
N SER A 321 -5.20 26.25 -5.21
CA SER A 321 -3.94 26.83 -4.69
C SER A 321 -3.02 25.75 -4.12
N GLY A 322 -1.77 25.74 -4.55
CA GLY A 322 -0.76 24.75 -4.16
C GLY A 322 -0.88 23.40 -4.88
N TRP A 323 -1.64 23.34 -5.98
CA TRP A 323 -1.80 22.12 -6.76
C TRP A 323 -0.48 21.54 -7.27
N ASN A 324 -0.50 20.27 -7.47
CA ASN A 324 0.57 19.48 -8.07
C ASN A 324 -0.06 18.30 -8.81
N TYR A 325 0.72 17.60 -9.62
CA TYR A 325 0.23 16.40 -10.29
C TYR A 325 1.28 15.29 -10.30
N VAL A 326 0.80 14.07 -10.51
CA VAL A 326 1.63 12.88 -10.67
C VAL A 326 1.37 12.27 -12.03
N VAL A 327 2.44 12.06 -12.80
CA VAL A 327 2.44 11.21 -13.98
C VAL A 327 2.77 9.80 -13.56
N ARG A 328 1.95 8.83 -13.98
CA ARG A 328 2.18 7.39 -13.77
C ARG A 328 2.36 6.71 -15.12
N MET A 329 3.49 6.10 -15.33
CA MET A 329 3.85 5.38 -16.56
C MET A 329 3.98 3.90 -16.24
N TYR A 330 2.98 3.10 -16.65
CA TYR A 330 2.94 1.67 -16.37
C TYR A 330 3.58 0.86 -17.50
N GLN A 331 4.41 -0.12 -17.15
CA GLN A 331 5.27 -0.88 -18.07
C GLN A 331 6.13 0.07 -18.93
N PRO A 332 6.94 0.94 -18.29
CA PRO A 332 7.81 1.86 -19.00
C PRO A 332 8.83 1.08 -19.81
N LYS A 333 9.15 1.59 -21.00
CA LYS A 333 10.24 1.07 -21.82
C LYS A 333 11.58 1.61 -21.37
N GLU A 334 12.65 1.07 -21.96
CA GLU A 334 14.02 1.40 -21.55
C GLU A 334 14.32 2.88 -21.66
N GLU A 335 13.75 3.57 -22.66
CA GLU A 335 13.95 5.00 -22.89
C GLU A 335 13.46 5.89 -21.73
N ILE A 336 12.44 5.43 -20.98
CA ILE A 336 12.00 6.08 -19.75
C ILE A 336 12.95 5.73 -18.60
N LEU A 337 13.34 4.46 -18.49
CA LEU A 337 14.13 3.95 -17.39
C LEU A 337 15.57 4.48 -17.40
N ASP A 338 16.15 4.68 -18.58
CA ASP A 338 17.51 5.24 -18.76
C ASP A 338 17.52 6.78 -18.85
N GLY A 339 16.32 7.41 -18.90
CA GLY A 339 16.15 8.86 -18.93
C GLY A 339 16.44 9.51 -20.31
N SER A 340 16.61 8.73 -21.37
CA SER A 340 16.74 9.25 -22.73
C SER A 340 15.44 9.87 -23.26
N TRP A 341 14.29 9.39 -22.77
CA TRP A 341 12.99 10.01 -22.98
C TRP A 341 12.46 10.61 -21.66
N LYS A 342 11.95 11.84 -21.74
CA LYS A 342 11.37 12.54 -20.61
C LYS A 342 9.92 12.93 -20.88
N PHE A 343 9.08 12.82 -19.89
CA PHE A 343 7.70 13.30 -19.98
C PHE A 343 7.72 14.82 -20.16
N PRO A 344 6.88 15.38 -21.09
CA PRO A 344 6.85 16.80 -21.34
C PRO A 344 6.46 17.62 -20.11
N ASP A 345 6.96 18.85 -20.04
CA ASP A 345 6.63 19.79 -18.99
C ASP A 345 5.40 20.64 -19.38
N PRO A 346 4.53 21.00 -18.42
CA PRO A 346 3.38 21.84 -18.66
C PRO A 346 3.83 23.27 -18.93
N GLN A 347 3.12 23.98 -19.82
CA GLN A 347 3.38 25.36 -20.14
C GLN A 347 2.26 26.24 -19.62
N PRO A 348 2.55 27.39 -18.95
CA PRO A 348 1.52 28.34 -18.57
C PRO A 348 0.86 28.95 -19.79
N VAL A 349 -0.48 29.10 -19.74
CA VAL A 349 -1.27 29.78 -20.77
C VAL A 349 -1.52 31.22 -20.33
N GLU A 350 -1.24 32.20 -21.23
CA GLU A 350 -1.44 33.62 -20.97
C GLU A 350 -2.93 34.04 -21.05
#